data_e67c05e1832b36d6a8ff84d57d75af79
#
_entry.id   e67c05e1832b36d6a8ff84d57d75af79
#
_cell.length_a   1.000
_cell.length_b   1.000
_cell.length_c   1.000
_cell.angle_alpha   90.00
_cell.angle_beta   90.00
_cell.angle_gamma   90.00
#
_symmetry.space_group_name_H-M   'P 1'
#
loop_
_entity.id
_entity.type
_entity.pdbx_description
1 polymer ?
#
loop_
_entity_poly.entity_id
_entity_poly.type
_entity_poly.pdbx_seq_one_letter_code
_entity_poly.pdbx_strand_id
1 'polypeptide(L)'
;MRITKNAVLISALVGLLGCIPAYAGDADFTLVNRTGYTLREVYLTASKSKSWGNDRMGDGYLENGKSRLFRFSDKSACKQDLMVVFDDDGSEVVWEDFDLCEINKITLKYNRKTGTVSADTE
;
A
#
# COMPACT_ATOMS: atom_id res chain seq x y z
N MET A 1 -29.27 17.38 -4.77
CA MET A 1 -29.03 17.88 -4.10
C MET A 1 -29.26 18.29 -3.35
N ARG A 2 -29.49 18.31 -3.72
CA ARG A 2 -29.53 18.95 -2.92
C ARG A 2 -29.29 19.45 -2.24
N ILE A 3 -29.81 19.76 -2.49
CA ILE A 3 -29.59 20.34 -1.53
C ILE A 3 -29.68 20.76 -1.00
N THR A 4 -30.06 21.08 -1.34
CA THR A 4 -30.04 21.66 -0.63
C THR A 4 -30.21 21.92 0.04
N LYS A 5 -30.30 22.13 -0.16
CA LYS A 5 -30.33 22.53 0.58
C LYS A 5 -29.87 22.60 1.29
N ASN A 6 -30.54 22.87 0.94
CA ASN A 6 -30.18 23.11 1.66
C ASN A 6 -29.65 22.94 2.22
N ALA A 7 -29.56 22.77 1.68
CA ALA A 7 -28.94 22.74 2.29
C ALA A 7 -28.56 22.53 2.89
N VAL A 8 -28.45 22.44 2.69
CA VAL A 8 -27.81 22.38 3.32
C VAL A 8 -27.51 22.12 3.96
N LEU A 9 -27.41 22.12 3.64
CA LEU A 9 -26.88 22.02 4.30
C LEU A 9 -26.46 21.85 4.79
N ILE A 10 -26.48 21.80 4.49
CA ILE A 10 -25.82 21.71 5.04
C ILE A 10 -25.31 21.58 5.48
N SER A 11 -25.46 21.44 4.98
CA SER A 11 -24.71 21.44 5.41
C SER A 11 -24.42 21.26 5.84
N ALA A 12 -24.39 21.16 5.40
CA ALA A 12 -23.68 21.13 5.88
C ALA A 12 -23.41 20.86 6.30
N LEU A 13 -23.31 20.75 6.13
CA LEU A 13 -22.60 20.62 6.66
C LEU A 13 -22.14 20.41 6.83
N VAL A 14 -22.35 20.27 6.49
CA VAL A 14 -21.58 20.21 6.67
C VAL A 14 -21.17 19.87 6.86
N GLY A 15 -21.07 19.61 6.52
CA GLY A 15 -20.25 19.54 6.77
C GLY A 15 -19.97 19.11 6.81
N LEU A 16 -19.84 18.92 6.58
CA LEU A 16 -19.19 18.66 6.68
C LEU A 16 -18.74 18.32 6.72
N LEU A 17 -18.53 18.15 6.47
CA LEU A 17 -17.95 17.88 6.43
C LEU A 17 -17.54 17.24 6.24
N GLY A 18 -17.11 16.96 5.80
CA GLY A 18 -16.84 16.37 5.42
C GLY A 18 -16.56 15.50 5.28
N CYS A 19 -16.74 15.25 4.70
CA CYS A 19 -16.60 14.04 4.83
C CYS A 19 -15.41 13.36 4.76
N ILE A 20 -14.74 13.51 5.39
CA ILE A 20 -13.48 12.92 5.45
C ILE A 20 -13.59 11.54 5.92
N PRO A 21 -13.02 10.60 5.23
CA PRO A 21 -12.97 9.26 5.71
C PRO A 21 -11.98 9.20 6.87
N ALA A 22 -12.42 9.53 8.02
CA ALA A 22 -11.57 9.61 9.19
C ALA A 22 -10.94 8.27 9.56
N TYR A 23 -11.46 7.18 8.97
CA TYR A 23 -10.96 5.83 9.20
C TYR A 23 -9.98 5.37 8.14
N ALA A 24 -9.71 6.17 7.11
CA ALA A 24 -8.70 5.83 6.11
C ALA A 24 -7.34 6.22 6.66
N GLY A 25 -6.40 5.30 6.63
CA GLY A 25 -5.03 5.59 7.04
C GLY A 25 -4.30 6.37 5.97
N ASP A 26 -3.44 7.30 6.37
CA ASP A 26 -2.66 8.10 5.43
C ASP A 26 -1.68 7.24 4.63
N ALA A 27 -1.29 6.09 5.15
CA ALA A 27 -0.35 5.19 4.51
C ALA A 27 -1.02 4.12 3.64
N ASP A 28 -2.34 4.16 3.49
CA ASP A 28 -3.05 3.19 2.64
C ASP A 28 -2.60 3.30 1.19
N PHE A 29 -2.35 2.16 0.55
CA PHE A 29 -1.92 2.17 -0.84
C PHE A 29 -2.31 0.87 -1.54
N THR A 30 -2.35 0.92 -2.87
CA THR A 30 -2.56 -0.26 -3.71
C THR A 30 -1.22 -0.76 -4.22
N LEU A 31 -0.96 -2.04 -4.01
CA LEU A 31 0.24 -2.69 -4.54
C LEU A 31 -0.12 -3.41 -5.83
N VAL A 32 0.63 -3.13 -6.89
CA VAL A 32 0.50 -3.82 -8.17
C VAL A 32 1.74 -4.67 -8.37
N ASN A 33 1.54 -5.95 -8.61
CA ASN A 33 2.64 -6.88 -8.83
C ASN A 33 2.96 -6.96 -10.32
N ARG A 34 4.11 -6.42 -10.72
CA ARG A 34 4.64 -6.53 -12.07
C ARG A 34 6.06 -7.11 -12.04
N THR A 35 6.33 -7.94 -11.04
CA THR A 35 7.64 -8.57 -10.89
C THR A 35 7.87 -9.72 -11.85
N GLY A 36 6.82 -10.25 -12.44
CA GLY A 36 6.88 -11.45 -13.27
C GLY A 36 6.63 -12.74 -12.50
N TYR A 37 6.47 -12.66 -11.19
CA TYR A 37 6.35 -13.84 -10.31
C TYR A 37 5.25 -13.64 -9.30
N THR A 38 4.70 -14.74 -8.76
CA THR A 38 3.68 -14.68 -7.73
C THR A 38 4.31 -14.33 -6.38
N LEU A 39 3.71 -13.38 -5.67
CA LEU A 39 4.11 -13.04 -4.31
C LEU A 39 3.35 -13.92 -3.33
N ARG A 40 4.09 -14.58 -2.44
CA ARG A 40 3.50 -15.39 -1.37
C ARG A 40 3.32 -14.59 -0.10
N GLU A 41 4.25 -13.70 0.20
CA GLU A 41 4.22 -12.89 1.42
C GLU A 41 4.62 -11.46 1.09
N VAL A 42 4.03 -10.51 1.82
CA VAL A 42 4.38 -9.10 1.71
C VAL A 42 4.51 -8.53 3.12
N TYR A 43 5.63 -7.89 3.36
CA TYR A 43 5.93 -7.26 4.65
C TYR A 43 6.14 -5.77 4.45
N LEU A 44 5.64 -4.98 5.39
CA LEU A 44 5.81 -3.53 5.40
C LEU A 44 6.17 -3.12 6.81
N THR A 45 7.26 -2.37 6.94
CA THR A 45 7.70 -1.89 8.24
C THR A 45 8.27 -0.49 8.10
N ALA A 46 8.25 0.24 9.20
CA ALA A 46 8.86 1.57 9.23
C ALA A 46 10.31 1.46 8.76
N SER A 47 10.74 2.40 7.90
CA SER A 47 12.10 2.40 7.39
C SER A 47 13.09 2.38 8.54
N LYS A 48 14.13 1.57 8.40
CA LYS A 48 15.18 1.38 9.40
C LYS A 48 14.74 0.59 10.63
N SER A 49 13.55 0.01 10.61
CA SER A 49 13.14 -0.93 11.65
C SER A 49 13.96 -2.21 11.53
N LYS A 50 14.17 -2.90 12.67
CA LYS A 50 14.90 -4.16 12.69
C LYS A 50 13.99 -5.37 12.53
N SER A 51 12.68 -5.17 12.46
CA SER A 51 11.73 -6.25 12.39
C SER A 51 10.74 -6.02 11.25
N TRP A 52 10.45 -7.08 10.50
CA TRP A 52 9.48 -7.01 9.40
C TRP A 52 8.03 -7.20 9.86
N GLY A 53 7.84 -7.75 11.05
CA GLY A 53 6.50 -8.00 11.56
C GLY A 53 5.85 -9.18 10.87
N ASN A 54 4.55 -9.06 10.64
CA ASN A 54 3.74 -10.14 10.09
C ASN A 54 3.53 -9.99 8.59
N ASP A 55 3.34 -11.13 7.91
CA ASP A 55 2.93 -11.15 6.51
C ASP A 55 1.58 -10.45 6.39
N ARG A 56 1.52 -9.42 5.56
CA ARG A 56 0.32 -8.61 5.39
C ARG A 56 -0.72 -9.25 4.49
N MET A 57 -0.38 -10.33 3.80
CA MET A 57 -1.32 -11.02 2.93
C MET A 57 -2.02 -12.20 3.59
N GLY A 58 -1.53 -12.61 4.78
CA GLY A 58 -2.07 -13.80 5.42
C GLY A 58 -1.87 -15.02 4.55
N ASP A 59 -2.96 -15.72 4.23
CA ASP A 59 -2.88 -16.93 3.41
C ASP A 59 -2.99 -16.66 1.92
N GLY A 60 -3.10 -15.39 1.52
CA GLY A 60 -3.32 -15.05 0.12
C GLY A 60 -2.04 -14.98 -0.69
N TYR A 61 -2.20 -15.00 -2.00
CA TYR A 61 -1.12 -14.78 -2.96
C TYR A 61 -1.46 -13.60 -3.84
N LEU A 62 -0.44 -12.95 -4.41
CA LEU A 62 -0.65 -11.89 -5.38
C LEU A 62 0.08 -12.25 -6.66
N GLU A 63 -0.68 -12.70 -7.66
CA GLU A 63 -0.12 -13.12 -8.93
C GLU A 63 0.38 -11.92 -9.73
N ASN A 64 1.30 -12.18 -10.64
CA ASN A 64 1.81 -11.14 -11.53
C ASN A 64 0.65 -10.51 -12.31
N GLY A 65 0.63 -9.19 -12.37
CA GLY A 65 -0.43 -8.44 -13.03
C GLY A 65 -1.62 -8.10 -12.14
N LYS A 66 -1.64 -8.60 -10.92
CA LYS A 66 -2.74 -8.35 -9.98
C LYS A 66 -2.39 -7.26 -8.99
N SER A 67 -3.40 -6.75 -8.33
CA SER A 67 -3.22 -5.68 -7.35
C SER A 67 -3.98 -5.98 -6.07
N ARG A 68 -3.56 -5.34 -4.98
CA ARG A 68 -4.18 -5.48 -3.68
C ARG A 68 -4.03 -4.20 -2.88
N LEU A 69 -5.11 -3.80 -2.21
CA LEU A 69 -5.09 -2.64 -1.31
C LEU A 69 -4.59 -3.07 0.06
N PHE A 70 -3.62 -2.32 0.59
CA PHE A 70 -3.14 -2.49 1.95
C PHE A 70 -3.58 -1.30 2.78
N ARG A 71 -4.20 -1.57 3.91
CA ARG A 71 -4.72 -0.55 4.81
C ARG A 71 -3.89 -0.48 6.07
N PHE A 72 -3.74 0.74 6.56
CA PHE A 72 -2.94 1.03 7.76
C PHE A 72 -3.76 1.86 8.72
N SER A 73 -3.37 1.84 10.00
CA SER A 73 -3.95 2.76 10.95
C SER A 73 -3.43 4.17 10.66
N ASP A 74 -4.15 5.17 11.14
CA ASP A 74 -3.74 6.57 10.95
C ASP A 74 -2.46 6.92 11.73
N LYS A 75 -1.99 5.99 12.57
CA LYS A 75 -0.75 6.17 13.34
C LYS A 75 0.44 5.47 12.73
N SER A 76 0.26 4.84 11.57
CA SER A 76 1.35 4.13 10.91
C SER A 76 2.39 5.11 10.38
N ALA A 77 3.66 4.67 10.36
CA ALA A 77 4.73 5.49 9.81
C ALA A 77 4.51 5.74 8.33
N CYS A 78 4.87 6.93 7.87
CA CYS A 78 4.79 7.25 6.43
C CYS A 78 5.92 6.60 5.65
N LYS A 79 7.16 6.69 6.14
CA LYS A 79 8.29 6.08 5.46
C LYS A 79 8.38 4.61 5.83
N GLN A 80 8.25 3.75 4.84
CA GLN A 80 8.26 2.31 5.07
C GLN A 80 9.08 1.57 4.01
N ASP A 81 9.64 0.44 4.44
CA ASP A 81 10.29 -0.50 3.54
C ASP A 81 9.34 -1.65 3.26
N LEU A 82 9.50 -2.26 2.09
CA LEU A 82 8.63 -3.34 1.64
C LEU A 82 9.48 -4.54 1.26
N MET A 83 9.10 -5.71 1.77
CA MET A 83 9.76 -6.97 1.40
C MET A 83 8.71 -7.93 0.87
N VAL A 84 9.07 -8.63 -0.22
CA VAL A 84 8.22 -9.69 -0.74
C VAL A 84 8.96 -11.02 -0.63
N VAL A 85 8.18 -12.10 -0.52
CA VAL A 85 8.68 -13.46 -0.64
C VAL A 85 8.00 -14.08 -1.84
N PHE A 86 8.78 -14.55 -2.80
CA PHE A 86 8.24 -15.16 -4.01
C PHE A 86 7.81 -16.60 -3.75
N ASP A 87 6.68 -16.97 -4.35
CA ASP A 87 6.11 -18.30 -4.13
C ASP A 87 6.95 -19.41 -4.76
N ASP A 88 7.55 -19.15 -5.93
CA ASP A 88 8.22 -20.21 -6.69
C ASP A 88 9.52 -20.70 -6.05
N ASP A 89 10.31 -19.80 -5.45
CA ASP A 89 11.60 -20.19 -4.92
C ASP A 89 11.85 -19.74 -3.47
N GLY A 90 10.90 -19.00 -2.88
CA GLY A 90 11.02 -18.51 -1.52
C GLY A 90 12.05 -17.39 -1.34
N SER A 91 12.54 -16.80 -2.43
CA SER A 91 13.51 -15.72 -2.31
C SER A 91 12.85 -14.45 -1.80
N GLU A 92 13.64 -13.63 -1.10
CA GLU A 92 13.19 -12.37 -0.50
C GLU A 92 13.82 -11.20 -1.24
N VAL A 93 13.01 -10.20 -1.55
CA VAL A 93 13.49 -8.99 -2.23
C VAL A 93 12.91 -7.78 -1.53
N VAL A 94 13.73 -6.74 -1.37
CA VAL A 94 13.37 -5.55 -0.58
C VAL A 94 13.39 -4.31 -1.45
N TRP A 95 12.36 -3.48 -1.29
CA TRP A 95 12.29 -2.11 -1.81
C TRP A 95 12.28 -1.20 -0.60
N GLU A 96 13.07 -0.13 -0.62
CA GLU A 96 13.25 0.73 0.55
C GLU A 96 12.71 2.13 0.34
N ASP A 97 12.39 2.79 1.45
CA ASP A 97 12.11 4.23 1.51
C ASP A 97 10.91 4.69 0.69
N PHE A 98 9.82 3.94 0.72
CA PHE A 98 8.56 4.46 0.19
C PHE A 98 7.96 5.45 1.19
N ASP A 99 7.55 6.61 0.71
CA ASP A 99 6.74 7.53 1.52
C ASP A 99 5.28 7.25 1.24
N LEU A 100 4.69 6.38 2.04
CA LEU A 100 3.33 5.92 1.80
C LEU A 100 2.28 7.00 2.01
N CYS A 101 2.63 8.08 2.71
CA CYS A 101 1.70 9.20 2.88
C CYS A 101 1.65 10.10 1.66
N GLU A 102 2.63 9.98 0.75
CA GLU A 102 2.70 10.77 -0.47
C GLU A 102 2.22 10.02 -1.71
N ILE A 103 2.01 8.69 -1.58
CA ILE A 103 1.68 7.86 -2.73
C ILE A 103 0.46 7.01 -2.44
N ASN A 104 -0.30 6.69 -3.49
CA ASN A 104 -1.50 5.86 -3.38
C ASN A 104 -1.31 4.50 -4.04
N LYS A 105 -0.28 4.35 -4.85
CA LYS A 105 -0.10 3.13 -5.63
C LYS A 105 1.37 2.88 -5.86
N ILE A 106 1.77 1.63 -5.68
CA ILE A 106 3.14 1.16 -5.95
C ILE A 106 3.05 0.02 -6.94
N THR A 107 3.75 0.13 -8.05
CA THR A 107 3.89 -0.95 -9.03
C THR A 107 5.30 -1.51 -8.90
N LEU A 108 5.42 -2.74 -8.42
CA LEU A 108 6.72 -3.39 -8.23
C LEU A 108 7.21 -4.02 -9.51
N LYS A 109 8.48 -3.81 -9.82
CA LYS A 109 9.17 -4.42 -10.94
C LYS A 109 10.46 -5.07 -10.46
N TYR A 110 10.83 -6.17 -11.08
CA TYR A 110 12.00 -6.93 -10.67
C TYR A 110 12.61 -7.67 -11.86
N ASN A 111 13.93 -7.57 -11.96
CA ASN A 111 14.68 -8.36 -12.93
C ASN A 111 15.54 -9.35 -12.16
N ARG A 112 15.10 -10.62 -12.15
CA ARG A 112 15.77 -11.66 -11.35
C ARG A 112 17.18 -11.96 -11.85
N LYS A 113 17.41 -11.82 -13.15
CA LYS A 113 18.73 -12.11 -13.73
C LYS A 113 19.80 -11.15 -13.21
N THR A 114 19.44 -9.88 -13.07
CA THR A 114 20.40 -8.85 -12.66
C THR A 114 20.25 -8.48 -11.19
N GLY A 115 19.15 -8.90 -10.54
CA GLY A 115 18.84 -8.49 -9.19
C GLY A 115 18.33 -7.06 -9.10
N THR A 116 18.01 -6.44 -10.23
CA THR A 116 17.57 -5.04 -10.23
C THR A 116 16.13 -4.93 -9.77
N VAL A 117 15.90 -4.10 -8.76
CA VAL A 117 14.56 -3.78 -8.26
C VAL A 117 14.21 -2.37 -8.68
N SER A 118 12.93 -2.15 -8.98
CA SER A 118 12.42 -0.81 -9.27
C SER A 118 10.94 -0.77 -8.94
N ALA A 119 10.40 0.44 -8.88
CA ALA A 119 8.98 0.62 -8.62
C ALA A 119 8.53 1.93 -9.26
N ASP A 120 7.30 1.89 -9.79
CA ASP A 120 6.63 3.12 -10.21
C ASP A 120 5.63 3.49 -9.11
N THR A 121 5.57 4.76 -8.76
CA THR A 121 4.68 5.25 -7.71
C THR A 121 3.77 6.33 -8.24
N GLU A 122 2.55 6.38 -7.68
CA GLU A 122 1.56 7.39 -8.07
C GLU A 122 0.88 7.98 -6.87
#